data_9653ce5127728f1fd7bd009a49f9d075
#
_entry.id   9653ce5127728f1fd7bd009a49f9d075
#
_cell.length_a   1.000
_cell.length_b   1.000
_cell.length_c   1.000
_cell.angle_alpha   90.00
_cell.angle_beta   90.00
_cell.angle_gamma   90.00
#
_symmetry.space_group_name_H-M   'P 1'
#
loop_
_entity.id
_entity.type
_entity.pdbx_description
1 polymer ?
#
loop_
_entity_poly.entity_id
_entity_poly.type
_entity_poly.pdbx_seq_one_letter_code
_entity_poly.pdbx_strand_id
1 'polypeptide(L)' 'MNDTTARSEQYRGFTISVTPQKDNDDLWDFTYRLQREGEPEAQAITRSRTLGGYAAPETACTAGLEVARTEVDNLLRP' A
#
# COMPACT_ATOMS: atom_id res chain seq x y z
N MET A 1 2.53 -11.49 -18.85
CA MET A 1 2.84 -10.79 -18.07
C MET A 1 1.89 -10.16 -17.35
N ASN A 2 2.01 -9.79 -16.33
CA ASN A 2 1.07 -9.32 -15.67
C ASN A 2 1.13 -7.97 -15.65
N ASP A 3 0.19 -7.33 -15.61
CA ASP A 3 0.14 -6.05 -15.55
C ASP A 3 -0.19 -5.48 -14.35
N THR A 4 -0.17 -6.17 -13.30
CA THR A 4 -0.39 -5.66 -11.99
C THR A 4 0.75 -4.85 -11.64
N THR A 5 0.60 -3.58 -11.51
CA THR A 5 1.68 -2.69 -11.29
C THR A 5 1.74 -2.27 -9.88
N ALA A 6 2.65 -2.83 -9.13
CA ALA A 6 2.92 -2.36 -7.78
C ALA A 6 3.55 -0.98 -7.86
N ARG A 7 3.28 -0.13 -6.90
CA ARG A 7 3.85 1.20 -6.85
C ARG A 7 4.62 1.37 -5.56
N SER A 8 5.67 2.16 -5.62
CA SER A 8 6.51 2.41 -4.48
C SER A 8 6.79 3.89 -4.40
N GLU A 9 6.84 4.44 -3.21
CA GLU A 9 7.22 5.83 -3.08
C GLU A 9 7.89 6.03 -1.72
N GLN A 10 8.72 7.04 -1.62
CA GLN A 10 9.35 7.39 -0.36
C GLN A 10 8.57 8.52 0.28
N TYR A 11 8.23 8.37 1.55
CA TYR A 11 7.41 9.35 2.24
C TYR A 11 7.85 9.46 3.68
N ARG A 12 8.38 10.61 4.06
CA ARG A 12 8.76 10.95 5.44
C ARG A 12 9.63 9.87 6.10
N GLY A 13 10.60 9.35 5.36
CA GLY A 13 11.52 8.35 5.89
C GLY A 13 11.02 6.92 5.81
N PHE A 14 9.88 6.70 5.18
CA PHE A 14 9.38 5.36 4.93
C PHE A 14 9.37 5.07 3.44
N THR A 15 9.56 3.81 3.10
CA THR A 15 9.29 3.33 1.75
C THR A 15 7.92 2.68 1.81
N ILE A 16 7.00 3.18 1.02
CA ILE A 16 5.66 2.64 0.92
C ILE A 16 5.58 1.83 -0.35
N SER A 17 5.16 0.57 -0.26
CA SER A 17 4.95 -0.27 -1.43
C SER A 17 3.50 -0.71 -1.44
N VAL A 18 2.82 -0.52 -2.56
CA VAL A 18 1.40 -0.88 -2.68
C VAL A 18 1.26 -1.84 -3.84
N THR A 19 0.55 -2.93 -3.61
CA THR A 19 0.30 -3.94 -4.63
C THR A 19 -1.20 -4.10 -4.79
N PRO A 20 -1.74 -3.93 -5.99
CA PRO A 20 -3.16 -4.17 -6.20
C PRO A 20 -3.43 -5.66 -6.32
N GLN A 21 -4.57 -6.10 -5.82
CA GLN A 21 -4.96 -7.50 -5.87
C GLN A 21 -6.39 -7.61 -6.34
N LYS A 22 -6.64 -8.47 -7.33
CA LYS A 22 -7.99 -8.65 -7.85
C LYS A 22 -8.71 -9.67 -7.01
N ASP A 23 -9.95 -9.38 -6.65
CA ASP A 23 -10.71 -10.31 -5.83
C ASP A 23 -11.64 -11.17 -6.70
N ASN A 24 -12.50 -11.95 -6.07
CA ASN A 24 -13.37 -12.85 -6.80
C ASN A 24 -14.48 -12.14 -7.56
N ASP A 25 -14.74 -10.90 -7.28
CA ASP A 25 -15.79 -10.14 -7.96
C ASP A 25 -15.24 -9.26 -9.06
N ASP A 26 -14.01 -9.51 -9.49
CA ASP A 26 -13.34 -8.71 -10.51
C ASP A 26 -13.12 -7.28 -10.06
N LEU A 27 -13.09 -7.06 -8.79
CA LEU A 27 -12.78 -5.75 -8.22
C LEU A 27 -11.38 -5.81 -7.61
N TRP A 28 -10.81 -4.65 -7.36
CA TRP A 28 -9.44 -4.58 -6.91
C TRP A 28 -9.37 -4.10 -5.47
N ASP A 29 -8.51 -4.75 -4.69
CA ASP A 29 -8.16 -4.34 -3.36
C ASP A 29 -6.70 -3.95 -3.38
N PHE A 30 -6.12 -3.64 -2.24
CA PHE A 30 -4.70 -3.36 -2.20
C PHE A 30 -4.09 -3.90 -0.91
N THR A 31 -2.80 -4.18 -1.01
CA THR A 31 -1.96 -4.47 0.15
C THR A 31 -0.86 -3.43 0.14
N TYR A 32 -0.53 -2.84 1.30
CA TYR A 32 0.59 -1.95 1.34
C TYR A 32 1.56 -2.36 2.43
N ARG A 33 2.81 -1.96 2.27
CA ARG A 33 3.87 -2.27 3.19
C ARG A 33 4.61 -0.99 3.50
N LEU A 34 4.90 -0.76 4.77
CA LEU A 34 5.65 0.40 5.22
C LEU A 34 6.96 -0.09 5.79
N GLN A 35 8.06 0.38 5.23
CA GLN A 35 9.38 0.03 5.71
C GLN A 35 10.10 1.31 6.08
N ARG A 36 10.43 1.47 7.36
CA ARG A 36 11.11 2.67 7.79
C ARG A 36 12.58 2.57 7.42
N GLU A 37 13.13 3.67 6.92
CA GLU A 37 14.50 3.71 6.51
C GLU A 37 15.39 3.40 7.68
N GLY A 38 16.36 2.53 7.51
CA GLY A 38 17.27 2.17 8.57
C GLY A 38 16.80 1.04 9.48
N GLU A 39 15.55 0.59 9.33
CA GLU A 39 15.05 -0.50 10.14
C GLU A 39 15.05 -1.80 9.36
N PRO A 40 15.21 -2.95 10.04
CA PRO A 40 15.21 -4.24 9.33
C PRO A 40 13.85 -4.56 8.75
N GLU A 41 13.86 -5.36 7.71
CA GLU A 41 12.63 -5.75 7.04
C GLU A 41 11.64 -6.44 7.98
N ALA A 42 12.13 -7.11 8.99
CA ALA A 42 11.27 -7.79 9.94
C ALA A 42 10.36 -6.83 10.70
N GLN A 43 10.69 -5.54 10.72
CA GLN A 43 9.89 -4.56 11.39
C GLN A 43 8.93 -3.85 10.44
N ALA A 44 8.87 -4.22 9.19
CA ALA A 44 7.97 -3.60 8.24
C ALA A 44 6.53 -3.91 8.62
N ILE A 45 5.65 -2.96 8.37
CA ILE A 45 4.21 -3.13 8.62
C ILE A 45 3.55 -3.46 7.31
N THR A 46 2.78 -4.52 7.27
CA THR A 46 2.03 -4.91 6.09
C THR A 46 0.54 -4.90 6.40
N ARG A 47 -0.24 -4.25 5.56
CA ARG A 47 -1.69 -4.19 5.73
C ARG A 47 -2.39 -4.54 4.43
N SER A 48 -3.48 -5.26 4.52
CA SER A 48 -4.28 -5.61 3.36
C SER A 48 -5.67 -5.06 3.52
N ARG A 49 -6.22 -4.50 2.42
CA ARG A 49 -7.57 -4.03 2.44
C ARG A 49 -8.41 -4.94 1.59
N THR A 50 -9.34 -5.65 2.20
CA THR A 50 -10.11 -6.63 1.48
C THR A 50 -11.49 -6.12 1.09
N LEU A 51 -11.82 -4.91 1.46
CA LEU A 51 -13.11 -4.33 1.08
C LEU A 51 -12.92 -3.12 0.18
N GLY A 52 -11.88 -3.12 -0.64
CA GLY A 52 -11.60 -1.98 -1.49
C GLY A 52 -12.62 -1.81 -2.58
N GLY A 53 -12.89 -2.86 -3.34
CA GLY A 53 -13.91 -2.78 -4.36
C GLY A 53 -13.64 -1.78 -5.45
N TYR A 54 -12.37 -1.53 -5.79
CA TYR A 54 -12.06 -0.57 -6.82
C TYR A 54 -12.16 -1.21 -8.19
N ALA A 55 -12.59 -0.46 -9.18
CA ALA A 55 -12.81 -0.99 -10.52
C ALA A 55 -11.52 -1.20 -11.31
N ALA A 56 -10.46 -0.53 -10.92
CA ALA A 56 -9.20 -0.61 -11.67
C ALA A 56 -8.03 -0.72 -10.71
N PRO A 57 -6.95 -1.40 -11.11
CA PRO A 57 -5.79 -1.54 -10.24
C PRO A 57 -5.11 -0.21 -9.94
N GLU A 58 -5.12 0.73 -10.89
CA GLU A 58 -4.51 2.03 -10.66
C GLU A 58 -5.25 2.79 -9.57
N THR A 59 -6.58 2.69 -9.54
CA THR A 59 -7.38 3.34 -8.52
C THR A 59 -7.11 2.71 -7.16
N ALA A 60 -6.97 1.38 -7.11
CA ALA A 60 -6.65 0.70 -5.88
C ALA A 60 -5.27 1.13 -5.37
N CYS A 61 -4.29 1.25 -6.25
CA CYS A 61 -2.95 1.70 -5.86
C CYS A 61 -2.97 3.12 -5.32
N THR A 62 -3.70 4.02 -5.96
CA THR A 62 -3.80 5.40 -5.51
C THR A 62 -4.42 5.46 -4.12
N ALA A 63 -5.49 4.70 -3.92
CA ALA A 63 -6.13 4.65 -2.61
C ALA A 63 -5.19 4.07 -1.57
N GLY A 64 -4.45 3.03 -1.93
CA GLY A 64 -3.50 2.42 -1.01
C GLY A 64 -2.39 3.37 -0.61
N LEU A 65 -1.88 4.15 -1.55
CA LEU A 65 -0.86 5.13 -1.23
C LEU A 65 -1.39 6.19 -0.26
N GLU A 66 -2.62 6.63 -0.45
CA GLU A 66 -3.20 7.63 0.43
C GLU A 66 -3.40 7.07 1.84
N VAL A 67 -3.89 5.86 1.96
CA VAL A 67 -4.07 5.23 3.26
C VAL A 67 -2.72 5.02 3.93
N ALA A 68 -1.72 4.59 3.17
CA ALA A 68 -0.39 4.34 3.70
C ALA A 68 0.26 5.63 4.20
N ARG A 69 0.12 6.73 3.45
CA ARG A 69 0.65 8.01 3.90
C ARG A 69 0.01 8.45 5.20
N THR A 70 -1.31 8.24 5.32
CA THR A 70 -2.02 8.58 6.54
C THR A 70 -1.49 7.76 7.71
N GLU A 71 -1.22 6.50 7.49
CA GLU A 71 -0.67 5.66 8.56
C GLU A 71 0.72 6.14 8.96
N VAL A 72 1.57 6.50 8.00
CA VAL A 72 2.89 7.03 8.31
C VAL A 72 2.76 8.30 9.15
N ASP A 73 1.84 9.19 8.75
CA ASP A 73 1.64 10.43 9.49
C ASP A 73 1.22 10.15 10.92
N ASN A 74 0.37 9.15 11.13
CA ASN A 74 -0.06 8.78 12.47
C ASN A 74 1.07 8.18 13.29
N LEU A 75 1.93 7.38 12.65
CA LEU A 75 3.07 6.79 13.34
C LEU A 75 4.08 7.85 13.77
N LEU A 76 4.17 8.95 13.02
CA LEU A 76 5.12 10.00 13.33
C LEU A 76 4.53 11.10 14.20
N ARG A 77 3.26 10.97 14.58
CA ARG A 77 2.62 11.98 15.39
C ARG A 77 3.21 11.95 16.79
N PRO A 78 3.56 13.07 17.37
CA PRO A 78 4.17 13.12 18.70
C PRO A 78 3.18 12.74 19.81
#